data_921913cb6ce0214413ae66b8327719f6
#
_entry.id   921913cb6ce0214413ae66b8327719f6
#
_cell.length_a   1.000
_cell.length_b   1.000
_cell.length_c   1.000
_cell.angle_alpha   90.00
_cell.angle_beta   90.00
_cell.angle_gamma   90.00
#
_symmetry.space_group_name_H-M   'P 1'
#
loop_
_entity.id
_entity.type
_entity.pdbx_description
1 polymer ?
#
loop_
_entity_poly.entity_id
_entity_poly.type
_entity_poly.pdbx_seq_one_letter_code
_entity_poly.pdbx_strand_id
1 'polypeptide(L)'
;IRKHDSVEIYPGGSVGVVRSLQVMDDDVDFAVSGDRVGIALRGVQDNILDKGSQIVSVGSKLLTRMEKSVMKVDISVFQKNALKVGDIVHMSCDLQFIVGRVESVNEDSVVVAWDRPIDVRTSSKKPPLLIQLDAGPMRIIGAITDIHPV
;
A
#
# COMPACT_ATOMS: atom_id res chain seq x y z
N ILE A 1 -15.94 -7.38 -7.35
CA ILE A 1 -15.65 -6.87 -8.68
C ILE A 1 -16.46 -7.64 -9.70
N ARG A 2 -16.97 -6.97 -10.71
CA ARG A 2 -17.81 -7.54 -11.76
C ARG A 2 -17.27 -7.19 -13.15
N LYS A 3 -17.64 -7.99 -14.12
CA LYS A 3 -17.44 -7.68 -15.54
C LYS A 3 -18.13 -6.35 -15.89
N HIS A 4 -17.46 -5.51 -16.65
CA HIS A 4 -17.86 -4.15 -17.03
C HIS A 4 -17.76 -3.08 -15.92
N ASP A 5 -17.31 -3.41 -14.72
CA ASP A 5 -17.01 -2.40 -13.71
C ASP A 5 -15.94 -1.42 -14.21
N SER A 6 -16.17 -0.12 -13.96
CA SER A 6 -15.13 0.90 -14.14
C SER A 6 -14.25 0.93 -12.91
N VAL A 7 -12.94 0.83 -13.12
CA VAL A 7 -11.95 0.75 -12.05
C VAL A 7 -10.87 1.81 -12.23
N GLU A 8 -10.29 2.21 -11.12
CA GLU A 8 -9.17 3.12 -11.03
C GLU A 8 -7.96 2.38 -10.49
N ILE A 9 -6.78 2.59 -11.09
CA ILE A 9 -5.56 1.83 -10.81
C ILE A 9 -4.51 2.75 -10.22
N TYR A 10 -3.95 2.34 -9.10
CA TYR A 10 -2.90 3.06 -8.39
C TYR A 10 -1.60 2.24 -8.36
N PRO A 11 -0.42 2.91 -8.45
CA PRO A 11 -0.25 4.36 -8.59
C PRO A 11 -0.67 4.88 -9.98
N GLY A 12 -1.01 6.18 -10.06
CA GLY A 12 -1.25 6.87 -11.32
C GLY A 12 -2.69 7.29 -11.58
N GLY A 13 -3.68 6.64 -10.96
CA GLY A 13 -5.09 6.98 -11.13
C GLY A 13 -5.65 6.69 -12.53
N SER A 14 -5.06 5.76 -13.26
CA SER A 14 -5.55 5.37 -14.59
C SER A 14 -6.89 4.67 -14.49
N VAL A 15 -7.82 5.04 -15.37
CA VAL A 15 -9.16 4.44 -15.40
C VAL A 15 -9.22 3.36 -16.47
N GLY A 16 -9.77 2.21 -16.10
CA GLY A 16 -10.02 1.08 -16.99
C GLY A 16 -11.38 0.46 -16.77
N VAL A 17 -11.75 -0.45 -17.67
CA VAL A 17 -12.98 -1.23 -17.57
C VAL A 17 -12.64 -2.70 -17.53
N VAL A 18 -13.24 -3.44 -16.61
CA VAL A 18 -13.08 -4.89 -16.49
C VAL A 18 -13.69 -5.55 -17.71
N ARG A 19 -12.86 -6.19 -18.55
CA ARG A 19 -13.28 -6.90 -19.75
C ARG A 19 -13.73 -8.31 -19.45
N SER A 20 -12.91 -9.03 -18.69
CA SER A 20 -13.18 -10.40 -18.25
C SER A 20 -12.54 -10.67 -16.91
N LEU A 21 -13.08 -11.66 -16.22
CA LEU A 21 -12.60 -12.17 -14.94
C LEU A 21 -12.43 -13.69 -15.04
N GLN A 22 -11.37 -14.20 -14.41
CA GLN A 22 -11.13 -15.63 -14.28
C GLN A 22 -10.79 -15.98 -12.83
N VAL A 23 -11.42 -16.99 -12.30
CA VAL A 23 -11.12 -17.58 -10.98
C VAL A 23 -10.82 -19.06 -11.19
N MET A 24 -9.63 -19.51 -10.79
CA MET A 24 -9.16 -20.88 -11.01
C MET A 24 -9.27 -21.35 -12.48
N ASP A 25 -8.91 -20.46 -13.41
CA ASP A 25 -8.97 -20.67 -14.87
C ASP A 25 -10.37 -20.75 -15.48
N ASP A 26 -11.43 -20.62 -14.67
CA ASP A 26 -12.82 -20.54 -15.15
C ASP A 26 -13.24 -19.08 -15.37
N ASP A 27 -13.89 -18.80 -16.49
CA ASP A 27 -14.50 -17.49 -16.77
C ASP A 27 -15.69 -17.25 -15.85
N VAL A 28 -15.68 -16.09 -15.17
CA VAL A 28 -16.73 -15.70 -14.24
C VAL A 28 -17.25 -14.28 -14.53
N ASP A 29 -18.49 -14.00 -14.12
CA ASP A 29 -19.06 -12.66 -14.27
C ASP A 29 -18.75 -11.74 -13.08
N PHE A 30 -18.43 -12.32 -11.94
CA PHE A 30 -18.04 -11.59 -10.73
C PHE A 30 -17.05 -12.39 -9.87
N ALA A 31 -16.28 -11.70 -9.06
CA ALA A 31 -15.41 -12.28 -8.04
C ALA A 31 -15.65 -11.59 -6.70
N VAL A 32 -15.47 -12.34 -5.61
CA VAL A 32 -15.72 -11.87 -4.24
C VAL A 32 -14.43 -11.67 -3.46
N SER A 33 -14.54 -11.12 -2.27
CA SER A 33 -13.40 -10.93 -1.37
C SER A 33 -12.80 -12.29 -0.98
N GLY A 34 -11.49 -12.43 -1.15
CA GLY A 34 -10.75 -13.66 -0.89
C GLY A 34 -10.38 -14.44 -2.15
N ASP A 35 -11.04 -14.19 -3.28
CA ASP A 35 -10.70 -14.84 -4.54
C ASP A 35 -9.35 -14.37 -5.08
N ARG A 36 -8.61 -15.29 -5.67
CA ARG A 36 -7.48 -15.00 -6.54
C ARG A 36 -7.99 -14.92 -7.97
N VAL A 37 -7.91 -13.73 -8.56
CA VAL A 37 -8.61 -13.40 -9.81
C VAL A 37 -7.64 -12.98 -10.88
N GLY A 38 -7.77 -13.56 -12.08
CA GLY A 38 -7.24 -13.00 -13.31
C GLY A 38 -8.18 -11.91 -13.84
N ILE A 39 -7.68 -10.73 -14.08
CA ILE A 39 -8.48 -9.58 -14.55
C ILE A 39 -7.91 -9.08 -15.86
N ALA A 40 -8.71 -9.09 -16.91
CA ALA A 40 -8.39 -8.38 -18.15
C ALA A 40 -9.02 -7.00 -18.12
N LEU A 41 -8.22 -5.97 -18.30
CA LEU A 41 -8.63 -4.57 -18.31
C LEU A 41 -8.60 -4.01 -19.75
N ARG A 42 -9.54 -3.11 -20.06
CA ARG A 42 -9.55 -2.31 -21.28
C ARG A 42 -9.34 -0.85 -20.93
N GLY A 43 -8.60 -0.12 -21.77
CA GLY A 43 -8.33 1.32 -21.56
C GLY A 43 -7.13 1.59 -20.66
N VAL A 44 -6.40 0.57 -20.25
CA VAL A 44 -5.19 0.66 -19.41
C VAL A 44 -3.98 0.26 -20.24
N GLN A 45 -2.87 0.97 -20.08
CA GLN A 45 -1.60 0.60 -20.68
C GLN A 45 -0.89 -0.43 -19.80
N ASP A 46 -0.34 -1.49 -20.39
CA ASP A 46 0.30 -2.60 -19.67
C ASP A 46 1.50 -2.16 -18.81
N ASN A 47 2.20 -1.11 -19.23
CA ASN A 47 3.40 -0.60 -18.54
C ASN A 47 3.11 0.13 -17.22
N ILE A 48 1.85 0.36 -16.88
CA ILE A 48 1.45 0.99 -15.59
C ILE A 48 1.07 -0.02 -14.51
N LEU A 49 0.94 -1.29 -14.90
CA LEU A 49 0.61 -2.38 -13.97
C LEU A 49 1.89 -3.03 -13.45
N ASP A 50 2.08 -2.97 -12.15
CA ASP A 50 3.24 -3.56 -11.48
C ASP A 50 2.79 -4.27 -10.19
N LYS A 51 3.69 -5.06 -9.62
CA LYS A 51 3.46 -5.69 -8.31
C LYS A 51 3.21 -4.61 -7.25
N GLY A 52 2.09 -4.74 -6.55
CA GLY A 52 1.64 -3.75 -5.56
C GLY A 52 0.71 -2.69 -6.12
N SER A 53 0.42 -2.70 -7.44
CA SER A 53 -0.67 -1.89 -7.99
C SER A 53 -2.01 -2.27 -7.34
N GLN A 54 -2.82 -1.26 -7.05
CA GLN A 54 -4.12 -1.43 -6.41
C GLN A 54 -5.22 -1.04 -7.38
N ILE A 55 -6.29 -1.82 -7.40
CA ILE A 55 -7.47 -1.59 -8.23
C ILE A 55 -8.63 -1.27 -7.29
N VAL A 56 -9.27 -0.13 -7.50
CA VAL A 56 -10.42 0.33 -6.72
C VAL A 56 -11.58 0.76 -7.64
N SER A 57 -12.79 0.84 -7.11
CA SER A 57 -13.90 1.42 -7.86
C SER A 57 -13.65 2.90 -8.11
N VAL A 58 -13.98 3.37 -9.31
CA VAL A 58 -13.82 4.80 -9.68
C VAL A 58 -14.54 5.69 -8.67
N GLY A 59 -13.83 6.72 -8.18
CA GLY A 59 -14.37 7.70 -7.24
C GLY A 59 -14.60 7.18 -5.83
N SER A 60 -14.14 5.98 -5.48
CA SER A 60 -14.33 5.38 -4.15
C SER A 60 -13.60 6.12 -3.01
N LYS A 61 -12.55 6.89 -3.33
CA LYS A 61 -11.68 7.58 -2.34
C LYS A 61 -11.16 6.67 -1.23
N LEU A 62 -10.97 5.39 -1.53
CA LEU A 62 -10.48 4.40 -0.57
C LEU A 62 -8.99 4.54 -0.25
N LEU A 63 -8.23 5.12 -1.17
CA LEU A 63 -6.79 5.30 -1.04
C LEU A 63 -6.46 6.77 -0.82
N THR A 64 -5.48 7.01 0.04
CA THR A 64 -4.89 8.33 0.24
C THR A 64 -3.45 8.29 -0.27
N ARG A 65 -3.12 9.22 -1.18
CA ARG A 65 -1.80 9.37 -1.74
C ARG A 65 -0.95 10.28 -0.88
N MET A 66 0.28 9.87 -0.60
CA MET A 66 1.20 10.60 0.26
C MET A 66 2.64 10.52 -0.28
N GLU A 67 3.31 11.65 -0.40
CA GLU A 67 4.76 11.73 -0.67
C GLU A 67 5.56 11.77 0.64
N LYS A 68 4.94 12.33 1.66
CA LYS A 68 5.41 12.40 3.03
C LYS A 68 4.25 12.08 3.97
N SER A 69 4.52 11.37 5.03
CA SER A 69 3.50 11.02 6.00
C SER A 69 3.98 11.21 7.44
N VAL A 70 3.05 11.63 8.30
CA VAL A 70 3.16 11.49 9.74
C VAL A 70 2.41 10.23 10.16
N MET A 71 3.02 9.41 11.00
CA MET A 71 2.45 8.14 11.40
C MET A 71 2.68 7.83 12.88
N LYS A 72 1.73 7.09 13.46
CA LYS A 72 1.90 6.41 14.76
C LYS A 72 2.29 4.96 14.49
N VAL A 73 3.29 4.49 15.20
CA VAL A 73 3.82 3.13 15.05
C VAL A 73 3.73 2.41 16.39
N ASP A 74 3.00 1.32 16.42
CA ASP A 74 3.03 0.38 17.54
C ASP A 74 4.31 -0.46 17.43
N ILE A 75 5.32 -0.04 18.19
CA ILE A 75 6.67 -0.61 18.12
C ILE A 75 6.66 -2.04 18.66
N SER A 76 7.24 -2.95 17.89
CA SER A 76 7.40 -4.34 18.29
C SER A 76 8.21 -4.46 19.59
N VAL A 77 7.74 -5.26 20.53
CA VAL A 77 8.45 -5.56 21.80
C VAL A 77 9.84 -6.19 21.59
N PHE A 78 10.09 -6.74 20.40
CA PHE A 78 11.38 -7.32 20.03
C PHE A 78 12.36 -6.30 19.43
N GLN A 79 11.88 -5.08 19.14
CA GLN A 79 12.73 -4.03 18.59
C GLN A 79 13.57 -3.41 19.71
N LYS A 80 14.90 -3.50 19.56
CA LYS A 80 15.85 -3.02 20.56
C LYS A 80 16.35 -1.59 20.29
N ASN A 81 16.28 -1.15 19.04
CA ASN A 81 16.81 0.13 18.62
C ASN A 81 15.66 1.13 18.37
N ALA A 82 15.77 2.31 18.95
CA ALA A 82 14.86 3.41 18.64
C ALA A 82 15.12 3.93 17.22
N LEU A 83 14.05 4.31 16.51
CA LEU A 83 14.16 5.03 15.24
C LEU A 83 14.86 6.36 15.44
N LYS A 84 15.66 6.76 14.45
CA LYS A 84 16.41 8.02 14.44
C LYS A 84 16.17 8.78 13.15
N VAL A 85 16.29 10.08 13.21
CA VAL A 85 16.31 10.94 12.02
C VAL A 85 17.44 10.49 11.09
N GLY A 86 17.10 10.34 9.81
CA GLY A 86 18.00 9.87 8.77
C GLY A 86 17.93 8.35 8.52
N ASP A 87 17.30 7.56 9.38
CA ASP A 87 17.14 6.12 9.17
C ASP A 87 16.38 5.85 7.87
N ILE A 88 16.82 4.80 7.16
CA ILE A 88 16.11 4.28 5.99
C ILE A 88 15.13 3.21 6.45
N VAL A 89 13.87 3.43 6.15
CA VAL A 89 12.77 2.54 6.49
C VAL A 89 12.01 2.12 5.24
N HIS A 90 11.23 1.07 5.37
CA HIS A 90 10.36 0.59 4.30
C HIS A 90 8.95 0.44 4.85
N MET A 91 7.97 0.87 4.08
CA MET A 91 6.59 0.53 4.35
C MET A 91 6.18 -0.70 3.55
N SER A 92 5.63 -1.70 4.22
CA SER A 92 4.99 -2.85 3.59
C SER A 92 3.46 -2.74 3.75
N CYS A 93 2.76 -2.58 2.64
CA CYS A 93 1.29 -2.45 2.60
C CYS A 93 0.75 -3.01 1.29
N ASP A 94 -0.20 -3.94 1.35
CA ASP A 94 -0.92 -4.47 0.18
C ASP A 94 0.01 -4.81 -1.02
N LEU A 95 1.12 -5.54 -0.78
CA LEU A 95 2.18 -5.87 -1.74
C LEU A 95 3.05 -4.68 -2.20
N GLN A 96 2.79 -3.46 -1.76
CA GLN A 96 3.74 -2.37 -1.88
C GLN A 96 4.90 -2.57 -0.90
N PHE A 97 6.11 -2.29 -1.36
CA PHE A 97 7.30 -2.24 -0.52
C PHE A 97 8.09 -1.00 -0.93
N ILE A 98 7.95 0.07 -0.16
CA ILE A 98 8.39 1.41 -0.55
C ILE A 98 9.38 1.94 0.46
N VAL A 99 10.49 2.43 -0.04
CA VAL A 99 11.57 3.04 0.74
C VAL A 99 11.18 4.44 1.17
N GLY A 100 11.59 4.82 2.37
CA GLY A 100 11.47 6.17 2.89
C GLY A 100 12.61 6.50 3.85
N ARG A 101 12.74 7.79 4.13
CA ARG A 101 13.71 8.32 5.08
C ARG A 101 12.98 8.99 6.24
N VAL A 102 13.38 8.66 7.46
CA VAL A 102 12.88 9.31 8.67
C VAL A 102 13.36 10.76 8.72
N GLU A 103 12.44 11.70 8.74
CA GLU A 103 12.74 13.14 8.85
C GLU A 103 12.61 13.67 10.28
N SER A 104 11.66 13.14 11.05
CA SER A 104 11.54 13.48 12.47
C SER A 104 10.96 12.32 13.28
N VAL A 105 11.34 12.26 14.54
CA VAL A 105 10.82 11.32 15.53
C VAL A 105 10.40 12.12 16.74
N ASN A 106 9.14 12.01 17.14
CA ASN A 106 8.56 12.60 18.35
C ASN A 106 8.11 11.47 19.27
N GLU A 107 7.61 11.79 20.47
CA GLU A 107 7.15 10.79 21.45
C GLU A 107 6.13 9.82 20.84
N ASP A 108 5.14 10.34 20.09
CA ASP A 108 4.00 9.57 19.59
C ASP A 108 3.97 9.44 18.07
N SER A 109 4.92 10.02 17.35
CA SER A 109 4.85 10.05 15.88
C SER A 109 6.20 10.06 15.19
N VAL A 110 6.21 9.52 14.00
CA VAL A 110 7.35 9.52 13.09
C VAL A 110 6.94 10.15 11.77
N VAL A 111 7.76 11.05 11.25
CA VAL A 111 7.58 11.62 9.90
C VAL A 111 8.56 10.93 8.96
N VAL A 112 8.02 10.43 7.84
CA VAL A 112 8.81 9.76 6.81
C VAL A 112 8.53 10.40 5.45
N ALA A 113 9.58 10.76 4.74
CA ALA A 113 9.54 11.11 3.32
C ALA A 113 9.77 9.84 2.49
N TRP A 114 8.89 9.58 1.53
CA TRP A 114 8.92 8.38 0.70
C TRP A 114 9.64 8.65 -0.62
N ASP A 115 10.44 7.71 -1.11
CA ASP A 115 11.16 7.83 -2.38
C ASP A 115 10.23 7.92 -3.60
N ARG A 116 9.04 7.38 -3.45
CA ARG A 116 7.92 7.54 -4.39
C ARG A 116 6.61 7.65 -3.60
N PRO A 117 5.58 8.30 -4.14
CA PRO A 117 4.29 8.37 -3.47
C PRO A 117 3.75 6.99 -3.11
N ILE A 118 3.21 6.89 -1.91
CA ILE A 118 2.50 5.70 -1.41
C ILE A 118 1.00 5.92 -1.56
N ASP A 119 0.27 4.86 -1.86
CA ASP A 119 -1.19 4.87 -1.91
C ASP A 119 -1.71 3.91 -0.84
N VAL A 120 -2.23 4.46 0.26
CA VAL A 120 -2.59 3.70 1.46
C VAL A 120 -4.08 3.78 1.74
N ARG A 121 -4.65 2.64 2.08
CA ARG A 121 -6.00 2.55 2.60
C ARG A 121 -6.00 2.84 4.10
N THR A 122 -6.36 4.07 4.48
CA THR A 122 -6.34 4.54 5.86
C THR A 122 -7.36 3.86 6.77
N SER A 123 -8.41 3.27 6.20
CA SER A 123 -9.47 2.55 6.93
C SER A 123 -9.28 1.03 6.99
N SER A 124 -8.09 0.53 6.68
CA SER A 124 -7.83 -0.92 6.65
C SER A 124 -7.77 -1.51 8.07
N LYS A 125 -8.39 -2.68 8.26
CA LYS A 125 -8.21 -3.50 9.47
C LYS A 125 -6.83 -4.18 9.53
N LYS A 126 -6.08 -4.16 8.43
CA LYS A 126 -4.72 -4.70 8.33
C LYS A 126 -3.75 -3.52 8.28
N PRO A 127 -3.10 -3.17 9.39
CA PRO A 127 -2.18 -2.05 9.42
C PRO A 127 -0.98 -2.31 8.50
N PRO A 128 -0.45 -1.27 7.82
CA PRO A 128 0.86 -1.36 7.20
C PRO A 128 1.95 -1.65 8.22
N LEU A 129 3.05 -2.23 7.77
CA LEU A 129 4.21 -2.48 8.61
C LEU A 129 5.33 -1.51 8.28
N LEU A 130 6.01 -1.03 9.31
CA LEU A 130 7.26 -0.30 9.18
C LEU A 130 8.43 -1.27 9.37
N ILE A 131 9.39 -1.25 8.44
CA ILE A 131 10.47 -2.22 8.34
C ILE A 131 11.79 -1.47 8.19
N GLN A 132 12.85 -1.96 8.85
CA GLN A 132 14.22 -1.48 8.69
C GLN A 132 15.12 -2.68 8.37
N LEU A 133 15.68 -2.72 7.18
CA LEU A 133 16.38 -3.91 6.66
C LEU A 133 17.71 -4.19 7.37
N ASP A 134 18.37 -3.16 7.86
CA ASP A 134 19.66 -3.19 8.55
C ASP A 134 19.54 -3.24 10.08
N ALA A 135 18.32 -3.37 10.61
CA ALA A 135 18.08 -3.46 12.06
C ALA A 135 18.52 -4.81 12.72
N GLY A 136 19.25 -5.64 11.99
CA GLY A 136 19.67 -6.96 12.47
C GLY A 136 18.63 -8.06 12.19
N PRO A 137 18.50 -9.07 13.04
CA PRO A 137 17.62 -10.19 12.78
C PRO A 137 16.13 -9.82 12.82
N MET A 138 15.74 -8.82 13.61
CA MET A 138 14.37 -8.33 13.70
C MET A 138 14.21 -7.06 12.86
N ARG A 139 13.73 -7.23 11.63
CA ARG A 139 13.58 -6.15 10.66
C ARG A 139 12.25 -5.40 10.77
N ILE A 140 11.21 -6.02 11.34
CA ILE A 140 9.90 -5.37 11.53
C ILE A 140 10.03 -4.47 12.76
N ILE A 141 9.90 -3.15 12.53
CA ILE A 141 9.90 -2.15 13.60
C ILE A 141 8.58 -2.20 14.35
N GLY A 142 7.47 -2.20 13.63
CA GLY A 142 6.14 -2.22 14.22
C GLY A 142 5.03 -2.10 13.19
N ALA A 143 3.80 -2.03 13.71
CA ALA A 143 2.60 -1.80 12.92
C ALA A 143 2.27 -0.30 12.88
N ILE A 144 1.95 0.22 11.70
CA ILE A 144 1.51 1.62 11.54
C ILE A 144 0.01 1.67 11.88
N THR A 145 -0.32 2.22 13.04
CA THR A 145 -1.69 2.26 13.56
C THR A 145 -2.48 3.47 13.08
N ASP A 146 -1.76 4.53 12.71
CA ASP A 146 -2.33 5.75 12.16
C ASP A 146 -1.37 6.38 11.15
N ILE A 147 -1.87 6.92 10.04
CA ILE A 147 -1.06 7.52 8.98
C ILE A 147 -1.83 8.62 8.24
N HIS A 148 -1.19 9.77 8.09
CA HIS A 148 -1.74 10.93 7.40
C HIS A 148 -0.68 11.60 6.51
N PRO A 149 -1.08 12.27 5.43
CA PRO A 149 -0.16 13.12 4.66
C PRO A 149 0.30 14.32 5.50
N VAL A 150 1.52 14.76 5.24
CA VAL A 150 2.09 16.02 5.80
C VAL A 150 1.91 17.13 4.80
#